data_938765bcfdbed0c55f2ab8015a703342
#
_entry.id   938765bcfdbed0c55f2ab8015a703342
#
_cell.length_a   1.000
_cell.length_b   1.000
_cell.length_c   1.000
_cell.angle_alpha   90.00
_cell.angle_beta   90.00
_cell.angle_gamma   90.00
#
_symmetry.space_group_name_H-M   'P 1'
#
loop_
_entity.id
_entity.type
_entity.pdbx_description
1 polymer ?
#
loop_
_entity_poly.entity_id
_entity_poly.type
_entity_poly.pdbx_seq_one_letter_code
_entity_poly.pdbx_strand_id
1 'polypeptide(L)' 'DPNGGSAGAMQINYFWCKPSRYYANGYLQAYGLIRTCDDLFDLEDNLRSALAIYRYSNGWRAWSL' A
#
# COMPACT_ATOMS: atom_id res chain seq x y z
N ASP A 1 -5.35 -14.51 -2.62
CA ASP A 1 -5.19 -13.38 -1.70
C ASP A 1 -6.54 -12.73 -1.44
N PRO A 2 -6.98 -12.65 -0.17
CA PRO A 2 -8.31 -12.12 0.15
C PRO A 2 -8.49 -10.64 -0.19
N ASN A 3 -7.41 -9.90 -0.40
CA ASN A 3 -7.49 -8.48 -0.71
C ASN A 3 -7.33 -8.18 -2.20
N GLY A 4 -7.32 -9.20 -3.04
CA GLY A 4 -7.25 -9.01 -4.49
C GLY A 4 -5.85 -8.95 -5.05
N GLY A 5 -4.84 -9.32 -4.25
CA GLY A 5 -3.47 -9.42 -4.73
C GLY A 5 -2.59 -8.25 -4.34
N SER A 6 -1.49 -8.13 -5.05
CA SER A 6 -0.45 -7.12 -4.79
C SER A 6 -0.05 -6.44 -6.09
N ALA A 7 0.50 -5.24 -5.99
CA ALA A 7 0.79 -4.41 -7.16
C ALA A 7 2.19 -3.84 -7.14
N GLY A 8 2.77 -3.73 -8.34
CA GLY A 8 3.99 -2.99 -8.58
C GLY A 8 5.27 -3.67 -8.13
N ALA A 9 6.38 -2.92 -8.20
CA ALA A 9 7.73 -3.45 -7.97
C ALA A 9 7.91 -4.09 -6.60
N MET A 10 7.31 -3.50 -5.56
CA MET A 10 7.43 -4.02 -4.19
C MET A 10 6.24 -4.90 -3.79
N GLN A 11 5.38 -5.25 -4.74
CA GLN A 11 4.24 -6.15 -4.50
C GLN A 11 3.43 -5.70 -3.28
N ILE A 12 3.00 -4.45 -3.30
CA ILE A 12 2.20 -3.90 -2.21
C ILE A 12 0.79 -4.48 -2.28
N ASN A 13 0.36 -5.10 -1.18
CA ASN A 13 -0.98 -5.69 -1.09
C ASN A 13 -2.04 -4.59 -1.21
N TYR A 14 -3.12 -4.88 -1.93
CA TYR A 14 -4.20 -3.92 -2.12
C TYR A 14 -4.89 -3.51 -0.82
N PHE A 15 -4.71 -4.26 0.25
CA PHE A 15 -5.21 -3.85 1.56
C PHE A 15 -4.83 -2.40 1.89
N TRP A 16 -3.63 -1.98 1.49
CA TRP A 16 -3.10 -0.67 1.86
C TRP A 16 -3.70 0.48 1.06
N CYS A 17 -4.39 0.19 -0.04
CA CYS A 17 -4.98 1.23 -0.88
C CYS A 17 -6.50 1.12 -1.00
N LYS A 18 -7.10 0.15 -0.33
CA LYS A 18 -8.56 -0.02 -0.34
C LYS A 18 -9.18 0.60 0.89
N PRO A 19 -10.44 1.04 0.81
CA PRO A 19 -11.17 1.54 1.98
C PRO A 19 -11.20 0.52 3.11
N SER A 20 -11.08 1.01 4.33
CA SER A 20 -11.13 0.17 5.52
C SER A 20 -11.95 0.88 6.59
N ARG A 21 -12.13 0.20 7.74
CA ARG A 21 -12.88 0.81 8.84
C ARG A 21 -12.15 2.02 9.45
N TYR A 22 -10.84 2.13 9.22
CA TYR A 22 -10.03 3.21 9.77
C TYR A 22 -9.72 4.31 8.75
N TYR A 23 -9.76 4.00 7.46
CA TYR A 23 -9.40 4.92 6.39
C TYR A 23 -10.41 4.81 5.26
N ALA A 24 -11.19 5.86 5.06
CA ALA A 24 -12.32 5.86 4.13
C ALA A 24 -11.90 5.52 2.70
N ASN A 25 -10.71 5.94 2.27
CA ASN A 25 -10.21 5.69 0.92
C ASN A 25 -9.01 4.75 0.88
N GLY A 26 -8.49 4.37 2.04
CA GLY A 26 -7.32 3.53 2.16
C GLY A 26 -6.19 4.21 2.91
N TYR A 27 -5.29 3.42 3.49
CA TYR A 27 -4.18 3.92 4.30
C TYR A 27 -3.29 4.86 3.49
N LEU A 28 -2.86 4.41 2.30
CA LEU A 28 -1.91 5.19 1.50
C LEU A 28 -2.53 6.50 1.01
N GLN A 29 -3.81 6.48 0.68
CA GLN A 29 -4.51 7.68 0.27
C GLN A 29 -4.66 8.67 1.42
N ALA A 30 -4.90 8.17 2.63
CA ALA A 30 -5.06 9.01 3.81
C ALA A 30 -3.79 9.81 4.13
N TYR A 31 -2.63 9.26 3.80
CA TYR A 31 -1.35 9.93 4.00
C TYR A 31 -0.86 10.67 2.75
N GLY A 32 -1.68 10.74 1.72
CA GLY A 32 -1.34 11.51 0.53
C GLY A 32 -0.26 10.89 -0.35
N LEU A 33 -0.02 9.58 -0.22
CA LEU A 33 1.02 8.89 -0.97
C LEU A 33 0.57 8.51 -2.37
N ILE A 34 -0.70 8.19 -2.53
CA ILE A 34 -1.31 7.86 -3.81
C ILE A 34 -2.75 8.37 -3.82
N ARG A 35 -3.37 8.40 -5.00
CA ARG A 35 -4.79 8.73 -5.13
C ARG A 35 -5.65 7.49 -5.31
N THR A 36 -5.16 6.52 -6.07
CA THR A 36 -5.86 5.25 -6.33
C THR A 36 -4.88 4.10 -6.26
N CYS A 37 -5.41 2.88 -6.17
CA CYS A 37 -4.57 1.68 -6.20
C CYS A 37 -3.74 1.59 -7.49
N ASP A 38 -4.26 2.12 -8.60
CA ASP A 38 -3.53 2.09 -9.88
C ASP A 38 -2.22 2.86 -9.81
N ASP A 39 -2.12 3.86 -8.96
CA ASP A 39 -0.87 4.61 -8.79
C ASP A 39 0.29 3.72 -8.33
N LEU A 40 -0.01 2.57 -7.74
CA LEU A 40 1.01 1.63 -7.29
C LEU A 40 1.77 0.97 -8.45
N PHE A 41 1.28 1.09 -9.67
CA PHE A 41 2.02 0.62 -10.84
C PHE A 41 3.08 1.62 -11.30
N ASP A 42 3.04 2.86 -10.81
CA ASP A 42 4.13 3.80 -11.00
C ASP A 42 5.26 3.44 -10.04
N LEU A 43 6.48 3.30 -10.57
CA LEU A 43 7.61 2.82 -9.78
C LEU A 43 7.89 3.72 -8.58
N GLU A 44 7.90 5.03 -8.80
CA GLU A 44 8.22 5.98 -7.74
C GLU A 44 7.16 5.95 -6.63
N ASP A 45 5.88 5.96 -7.01
CA ASP A 45 4.79 5.89 -6.04
C ASP A 45 4.81 4.58 -5.29
N ASN A 46 5.11 3.48 -5.98
CA ASN A 46 5.19 2.17 -5.36
C ASN A 46 6.30 2.11 -4.31
N LEU A 47 7.49 2.59 -4.66
CA LEU A 47 8.62 2.58 -3.73
C LEU A 47 8.38 3.49 -2.53
N ARG A 48 7.79 4.67 -2.76
CA ARG A 48 7.46 5.59 -1.68
C ARG A 48 6.44 4.97 -0.72
N SER A 49 5.43 4.32 -1.28
CA SER A 49 4.40 3.63 -0.50
C SER A 49 4.98 2.47 0.29
N ALA A 50 5.88 1.69 -0.34
CA ALA A 50 6.54 0.57 0.33
C ALA A 50 7.36 1.06 1.53
N LEU A 51 8.06 2.18 1.38
CA LEU A 51 8.84 2.73 2.47
C LEU A 51 7.94 3.18 3.63
N ALA A 52 6.81 3.79 3.31
CA ALA A 52 5.86 4.22 4.33
C ALA A 52 5.29 3.02 5.10
N ILE A 53 4.95 1.95 4.39
CA ILE A 53 4.45 0.71 5.01
C ILE A 53 5.54 0.08 5.86
N TYR A 54 6.76 0.06 5.36
CA TYR A 54 7.91 -0.47 6.10
C TYR A 54 8.06 0.24 7.45
N ARG A 55 7.97 1.57 7.44
CA ARG A 55 8.09 2.36 8.67
C ARG A 55 6.92 2.12 9.62
N TYR A 56 5.71 2.05 9.07
CA TYR A 56 4.52 1.80 9.88
C TYR A 56 4.57 0.42 10.53
N SER A 57 4.98 -0.59 9.77
CA SER A 57 5.02 -1.97 10.24
C SER A 57 6.28 -2.31 11.03
N ASN A 58 7.19 -1.35 11.15
CA ASN A 58 8.47 -1.54 11.82
C ASN A 58 9.28 -2.66 11.15
N GLY A 59 9.34 -2.65 9.83
CA GLY A 59 10.12 -3.60 9.05
C GLY A 59 9.31 -4.21 7.91
N TRP A 60 9.79 -5.36 7.41
CA TRP A 60 9.17 -6.03 6.28
C TRP A 60 8.00 -6.93 6.66
N ARG A 61 7.48 -6.76 7.85
CA ARG A 61 6.40 -7.61 8.38
C ARG A 61 5.16 -7.60 7.50
N ALA A 62 4.85 -6.47 6.86
CA ALA A 62 3.68 -6.35 6.00
C ALA A 62 3.76 -7.25 4.76
N TRP A 63 4.95 -7.70 4.39
CA TRP A 63 5.16 -8.62 3.26
C TRP A 63 5.29 -10.06 3.72
N SER A 64 5.29 -10.30 5.02
CA SER A 64 5.43 -11.63 5.61
C SER A 64 4.03 -12.20 5.83
N LEU A 65 3.75 -13.36 5.28
CA LEU A 65 2.45 -14.00 5.42
C LEU A 65 2.53 -15.29 6.20
#